data_472903e20850d6bd5f1fd71eddd74d75
#
_entry.id   472903e20850d6bd5f1fd71eddd74d75
#
_cell.length_a   1.000
_cell.length_b   1.000
_cell.length_c   1.000
_cell.angle_alpha   90.00
_cell.angle_beta   90.00
_cell.angle_gamma   90.00
#
_symmetry.space_group_name_H-M   'P 1'
#
loop_
_entity.id
_entity.type
_entity.pdbx_description
1 polymer ?
#
loop_
_entity_poly.entity_id
_entity_poly.type
_entity_poly.pdbx_seq_one_letter_code
_entity_poly.pdbx_strand_id
1 'polypeptide(L)'
;MEEFCYNEYSGRKVMSKQALYQKYRSANFEEVVGQEYIVQSIKNAVREHKVGHAYLFCGPRGTGKTTMARLLAKAVNCEHPEKAPCEECDNCIAANNGTHPDIIEINAANETHVEDIRDLIDRSKLAPMQGHHKVYIVDEVHQLSSAASSALLKTLEEPPENVIFVLATTDPQKLLPTIISRCQRFDFTKLRKDQIK
;
A
#
# COMPACT_ATOMS: atom_id res chain seq x y z
N MET A 1 -4.13 -22.62 -15.74
CA MET A 1 -4.74 -22.05 -16.95
C MET A 1 -3.93 -20.79 -17.27
N GLU A 2 -3.15 -20.83 -18.34
CA GLU A 2 -2.29 -19.68 -18.73
C GLU A 2 -3.14 -18.69 -19.49
N GLU A 3 -3.37 -17.50 -18.92
CA GLU A 3 -4.06 -16.42 -19.62
C GLU A 3 -3.15 -15.79 -20.67
N PHE A 4 -3.54 -15.94 -21.92
CA PHE A 4 -2.90 -15.28 -23.06
C PHE A 4 -3.64 -14.00 -23.39
N CYS A 5 -3.02 -12.83 -23.19
CA CYS A 5 -3.53 -11.61 -23.76
C CYS A 5 -3.21 -11.52 -25.27
N TYR A 6 -4.24 -11.36 -26.09
CA TYR A 6 -4.10 -11.21 -27.54
C TYR A 6 -3.88 -9.73 -27.90
N ASN A 7 -2.78 -9.43 -28.57
CA ASN A 7 -2.56 -8.08 -29.11
C ASN A 7 -3.03 -8.06 -30.58
N GLU A 8 -4.18 -7.44 -30.83
CA GLU A 8 -4.82 -7.39 -32.15
C GLU A 8 -4.01 -6.68 -33.23
N TYR A 9 -3.00 -5.88 -32.87
CA TYR A 9 -2.22 -5.08 -33.85
C TYR A 9 -1.00 -5.79 -34.45
N SER A 10 -0.53 -6.89 -33.89
CA SER A 10 0.72 -7.52 -34.38
C SER A 10 0.66 -9.03 -34.63
N GLY A 11 -0.46 -9.69 -34.36
CA GLY A 11 -0.63 -11.15 -34.62
C GLY A 11 0.37 -12.06 -33.88
N ARG A 12 1.17 -11.54 -32.93
CA ARG A 12 2.14 -12.30 -32.14
C ARG A 12 1.66 -12.52 -30.73
N LYS A 13 1.68 -13.76 -30.29
CA LYS A 13 1.53 -14.10 -28.85
C LYS A 13 2.68 -13.46 -28.07
N VAL A 14 2.40 -12.37 -27.37
CA VAL A 14 3.36 -11.80 -26.43
C VAL A 14 3.08 -12.46 -25.08
N MET A 15 3.96 -13.33 -24.63
CA MET A 15 3.99 -13.75 -23.23
C MET A 15 4.42 -12.51 -22.42
N SER A 16 3.51 -11.89 -21.70
CA SER A 16 3.87 -10.88 -20.69
C SER A 16 4.65 -11.60 -19.60
N LYS A 17 5.97 -11.59 -19.69
CA LYS A 17 6.84 -12.08 -18.60
C LYS A 17 6.67 -11.13 -17.43
N GLN A 18 5.70 -11.45 -16.57
CA GLN A 18 5.54 -10.74 -15.31
C GLN A 18 6.86 -10.84 -14.52
N ALA A 19 7.36 -9.72 -14.00
CA ALA A 19 8.61 -9.73 -13.27
C ALA A 19 8.49 -10.64 -12.02
N LEU A 20 9.54 -11.38 -11.69
CA LEU A 20 9.53 -12.36 -10.59
C LEU A 20 9.00 -11.75 -9.28
N TYR A 21 9.39 -10.51 -8.97
CA TYR A 21 8.93 -9.83 -7.75
C TYR A 21 7.42 -9.51 -7.74
N GLN A 22 6.77 -9.48 -8.92
CA GLN A 22 5.31 -9.34 -9.03
C GLN A 22 4.64 -10.72 -8.92
N LYS A 23 5.19 -11.73 -9.60
CA LYS A 23 4.66 -13.09 -9.63
C LYS A 23 4.67 -13.75 -8.24
N TYR A 24 5.71 -13.50 -7.43
CA TYR A 24 5.89 -14.09 -6.10
C TYR A 24 5.54 -13.13 -4.95
N ARG A 25 4.76 -12.09 -5.24
CA ARG A 25 4.28 -11.18 -4.20
C ARG A 25 3.20 -11.89 -3.37
N SER A 26 3.34 -11.84 -2.05
CA SER A 26 2.35 -12.42 -1.13
C SER A 26 0.95 -11.87 -1.39
N ALA A 27 -0.01 -12.76 -1.59
CA ALA A 27 -1.40 -12.40 -1.84
C ALA A 27 -2.17 -12.21 -0.52
N ASN A 28 -1.78 -12.90 0.55
CA ASN A 28 -2.40 -12.82 1.87
C ASN A 28 -1.34 -12.68 2.98
N PHE A 29 -1.79 -12.49 4.21
CA PHE A 29 -0.90 -12.31 5.36
C PHE A 29 -0.14 -13.58 5.74
N GLU A 30 -0.67 -14.76 5.44
CA GLU A 30 -0.07 -16.07 5.74
C GLU A 30 1.15 -16.35 4.88
N GLU A 31 1.21 -15.78 3.70
CA GLU A 31 2.34 -15.90 2.77
C GLU A 31 3.49 -14.94 3.09
N VAL A 32 3.28 -13.98 3.99
CA VAL A 32 4.33 -13.03 4.35
C VAL A 32 5.38 -13.71 5.20
N VAL A 33 6.60 -13.77 4.70
CA VAL A 33 7.74 -14.35 5.41
C VAL A 33 8.41 -13.29 6.27
N GLY A 34 8.58 -13.60 7.55
CA GLY A 34 9.10 -12.64 8.54
C GLY A 34 8.09 -11.55 8.89
N GLN A 35 8.53 -10.55 9.66
CA GLN A 35 7.69 -9.41 10.09
C GLN A 35 6.46 -9.83 10.93
N GLU A 36 6.53 -10.94 11.67
CA GLU A 36 5.41 -11.58 12.37
C GLU A 36 4.63 -10.59 13.26
N TYR A 37 5.36 -9.71 13.96
CA TYR A 37 4.75 -8.68 14.80
C TYR A 37 3.92 -7.68 13.97
N ILE A 38 4.43 -7.25 12.82
CA ILE A 38 3.74 -6.29 11.94
C ILE A 38 2.49 -6.93 11.35
N VAL A 39 2.62 -8.16 10.85
CA VAL A 39 1.50 -8.96 10.30
C VAL A 39 0.40 -9.08 11.35
N GLN A 40 0.76 -9.52 12.57
CA GLN A 40 -0.22 -9.74 13.63
C GLN A 40 -0.90 -8.43 14.08
N SER A 41 -0.14 -7.34 14.18
CA SER A 41 -0.68 -6.04 14.55
C SER A 41 -1.69 -5.52 13.53
N ILE A 42 -1.38 -5.64 12.24
CA ILE A 42 -2.27 -5.22 11.15
C ILE A 42 -3.50 -6.11 11.08
N LYS A 43 -3.35 -7.45 11.16
CA LYS A 43 -4.49 -8.39 11.18
C LYS A 43 -5.44 -8.07 12.32
N ASN A 44 -4.93 -7.81 13.52
CA ASN A 44 -5.76 -7.47 14.67
C ASN A 44 -6.49 -6.14 14.46
N ALA A 45 -5.80 -5.10 13.95
CA ALA A 45 -6.42 -3.81 13.68
C ALA A 45 -7.57 -3.91 12.67
N VAL A 46 -7.39 -4.68 11.60
CA VAL A 46 -8.44 -4.93 10.59
C VAL A 46 -9.62 -5.69 11.21
N ARG A 47 -9.36 -6.80 11.91
CA ARG A 47 -10.40 -7.64 12.53
C ARG A 47 -11.22 -6.88 13.59
N GLU A 48 -10.57 -5.98 14.33
CA GLU A 48 -11.23 -5.20 15.39
C GLU A 48 -11.84 -3.89 14.87
N HIS A 49 -11.77 -3.63 13.57
CA HIS A 49 -12.19 -2.35 12.94
C HIS A 49 -11.52 -1.11 13.58
N LYS A 50 -10.28 -1.28 14.03
CA LYS A 50 -9.46 -0.22 14.69
C LYS A 50 -8.27 0.18 13.81
N VAL A 51 -8.53 0.32 12.53
CA VAL A 51 -7.49 0.73 11.58
C VAL A 51 -7.22 2.22 11.74
N GLY A 52 -5.95 2.58 11.91
CA GLY A 52 -5.53 3.98 11.99
C GLY A 52 -5.60 4.68 10.64
N HIS A 53 -5.67 6.01 10.66
CA HIS A 53 -5.71 6.83 9.44
C HIS A 53 -4.35 6.94 8.74
N ALA A 54 -3.22 6.69 9.43
CA ALA A 54 -1.89 6.82 8.85
C ALA A 54 -0.91 5.79 9.40
N TYR A 55 -0.20 5.13 8.48
CA TYR A 55 0.85 4.15 8.76
C TYR A 55 2.16 4.59 8.14
N LEU A 56 3.27 4.36 8.84
CA LEU A 56 4.61 4.62 8.33
C LEU A 56 5.44 3.33 8.38
N PHE A 57 5.74 2.78 7.21
CA PHE A 57 6.55 1.57 7.05
C PHE A 57 8.00 1.95 6.75
N CYS A 58 8.87 1.71 7.70
CA CYS A 58 10.30 2.04 7.62
C CYS A 58 11.13 0.78 7.43
N GLY A 59 12.20 0.84 6.64
CA GLY A 59 13.16 -0.24 6.56
C GLY A 59 13.83 -0.39 5.19
N PRO A 60 14.84 -1.25 5.07
CA PRO A 60 15.60 -1.45 3.84
C PRO A 60 14.73 -1.84 2.64
N ARG A 61 15.26 -1.66 1.44
CA ARG A 61 14.60 -2.11 0.21
C ARG A 61 14.46 -3.65 0.22
N GLY A 62 13.33 -4.14 -0.29
CA GLY A 62 13.07 -5.59 -0.40
C GLY A 62 12.62 -6.26 0.90
N THR A 63 12.25 -5.51 1.95
CA THR A 63 11.76 -6.09 3.23
C THR A 63 10.25 -6.28 3.30
N GLY A 64 9.52 -6.00 2.21
CA GLY A 64 8.07 -6.24 2.12
C GLY A 64 7.17 -5.04 2.46
N LYS A 65 7.71 -3.81 2.59
CA LYS A 65 6.93 -2.61 2.93
C LYS A 65 5.74 -2.39 1.99
N THR A 66 5.99 -2.29 0.69
CA THR A 66 4.95 -2.07 -0.33
C THR A 66 3.99 -3.26 -0.43
N THR A 67 4.48 -4.49 -0.23
CA THR A 67 3.63 -5.68 -0.16
C THR A 67 2.66 -5.60 1.02
N MET A 68 3.16 -5.27 2.21
CA MET A 68 2.33 -5.10 3.41
C MET A 68 1.33 -3.95 3.26
N ALA A 69 1.73 -2.84 2.61
CA ALA A 69 0.84 -1.72 2.31
C ALA A 69 -0.35 -2.17 1.45
N ARG A 70 -0.10 -2.95 0.40
CA ARG A 70 -1.15 -3.51 -0.47
C ARG A 70 -2.03 -4.52 0.26
N LEU A 71 -1.44 -5.37 1.12
CA LEU A 71 -2.21 -6.32 1.93
C LEU A 71 -3.14 -5.59 2.91
N LEU A 72 -2.66 -4.53 3.55
CA LEU A 72 -3.50 -3.69 4.40
C LEU A 72 -4.64 -3.05 3.59
N ALA A 73 -4.32 -2.43 2.44
CA ALA A 73 -5.30 -1.78 1.57
C ALA A 73 -6.39 -2.74 1.08
N LYS A 74 -6.00 -3.96 0.74
CA LYS A 74 -6.93 -5.03 0.36
C LYS A 74 -7.78 -5.50 1.54
N ALA A 75 -7.16 -5.70 2.69
CA ALA A 75 -7.84 -6.22 3.88
C ALA A 75 -8.90 -5.25 4.43
N VAL A 76 -8.63 -3.94 4.45
CA VAL A 76 -9.60 -2.93 4.94
C VAL A 76 -10.81 -2.76 4.01
N ASN A 77 -10.68 -3.16 2.75
CA ASN A 77 -11.75 -3.12 1.75
C ASN A 77 -12.38 -4.49 1.48
N CYS A 78 -11.95 -5.52 2.22
CA CYS A 78 -12.49 -6.87 2.07
C CYS A 78 -13.93 -6.94 2.62
N GLU A 79 -14.84 -7.61 1.89
CA GLU A 79 -16.22 -7.80 2.30
C GLU A 79 -16.39 -8.80 3.46
N HIS A 80 -15.31 -9.54 3.78
CA HIS A 80 -15.28 -10.56 4.83
C HIS A 80 -14.20 -10.22 5.88
N PRO A 81 -14.48 -9.33 6.85
CA PRO A 81 -13.48 -8.84 7.81
C PRO A 81 -12.83 -9.94 8.66
N GLU A 82 -13.60 -11.01 8.95
CA GLU A 82 -13.14 -12.13 9.79
C GLU A 82 -12.01 -12.96 9.16
N LYS A 83 -11.92 -12.96 7.82
CA LYS A 83 -10.89 -13.67 7.05
C LYS A 83 -10.15 -12.75 6.06
N ALA A 84 -10.14 -11.44 6.34
CA ALA A 84 -9.54 -10.45 5.45
C ALA A 84 -8.01 -10.58 5.36
N PRO A 85 -7.44 -10.50 4.14
CA PRO A 85 -8.10 -10.50 2.83
C PRO A 85 -8.59 -11.90 2.44
N CYS A 86 -9.83 -12.03 1.95
CA CYS A 86 -10.45 -13.33 1.65
C CYS A 86 -10.06 -13.92 0.29
N GLU A 87 -9.46 -13.16 -0.61
CA GLU A 87 -9.02 -13.50 -1.98
C GLU A 87 -10.16 -13.84 -2.97
N GLU A 88 -11.42 -13.83 -2.55
CA GLU A 88 -12.56 -14.29 -3.36
C GLU A 88 -13.61 -13.21 -3.64
N CYS A 89 -13.71 -12.13 -2.83
CA CYS A 89 -14.65 -11.05 -3.08
C CYS A 89 -14.16 -10.09 -4.17
N ASP A 90 -15.08 -9.32 -4.76
CA ASP A 90 -14.78 -8.40 -5.86
C ASP A 90 -13.70 -7.39 -5.51
N ASN A 91 -13.70 -6.87 -4.27
CA ASN A 91 -12.67 -5.94 -3.80
C ASN A 91 -11.29 -6.59 -3.73
N CYS A 92 -11.18 -7.83 -3.24
CA CYS A 92 -9.90 -8.55 -3.19
C CYS A 92 -9.39 -8.86 -4.60
N ILE A 93 -10.27 -9.29 -5.51
CA ILE A 93 -9.93 -9.58 -6.90
C ILE A 93 -9.46 -8.29 -7.62
N ALA A 94 -10.20 -7.19 -7.47
CA ALA A 94 -9.83 -5.89 -8.05
C ALA A 94 -8.47 -5.39 -7.51
N ALA A 95 -8.24 -5.54 -6.20
CA ALA A 95 -6.96 -5.18 -5.59
C ALA A 95 -5.79 -6.02 -6.12
N ASN A 96 -5.98 -7.33 -6.30
CA ASN A 96 -4.96 -8.23 -6.87
C ASN A 96 -4.61 -7.85 -8.31
N ASN A 97 -5.61 -7.45 -9.10
CA ASN A 97 -5.45 -7.03 -10.49
C ASN A 97 -4.92 -5.59 -10.62
N GLY A 98 -4.82 -4.84 -9.50
CA GLY A 98 -4.43 -3.42 -9.52
C GLY A 98 -5.47 -2.50 -10.17
N THR A 99 -6.74 -2.90 -10.19
CA THR A 99 -7.86 -2.16 -10.79
C THR A 99 -8.82 -1.58 -9.78
N HIS A 100 -8.56 -1.74 -8.48
CA HIS A 100 -9.42 -1.22 -7.42
C HIS A 100 -9.38 0.32 -7.39
N PRO A 101 -10.52 1.02 -7.58
CA PRO A 101 -10.55 2.47 -7.74
C PRO A 101 -10.16 3.24 -6.46
N ASP A 102 -10.33 2.62 -5.30
CA ASP A 102 -10.04 3.24 -4.00
C ASP A 102 -8.67 2.85 -3.43
N ILE A 103 -7.83 2.12 -4.18
CA ILE A 103 -6.45 1.81 -3.81
C ILE A 103 -5.52 2.50 -4.79
N ILE A 104 -4.92 3.59 -4.35
CA ILE A 104 -4.06 4.45 -5.15
C ILE A 104 -2.61 4.30 -4.66
N GLU A 105 -1.73 3.85 -5.55
CA GLU A 105 -0.31 3.72 -5.25
C GLU A 105 0.49 4.72 -6.07
N ILE A 106 1.28 5.53 -5.41
CA ILE A 106 2.21 6.48 -6.02
C ILE A 106 3.63 6.23 -5.51
N ASN A 107 4.60 6.49 -6.37
CA ASN A 107 6.01 6.47 -6.01
C ASN A 107 6.57 7.89 -6.01
N ALA A 108 6.89 8.40 -4.83
CA ALA A 108 7.41 9.75 -4.67
C ALA A 108 8.75 9.99 -5.39
N ALA A 109 9.45 8.92 -5.82
CA ALA A 109 10.64 9.05 -6.66
C ALA A 109 10.33 9.54 -8.09
N ASN A 110 9.13 9.23 -8.58
CA ASN A 110 8.70 9.59 -9.95
C ASN A 110 7.74 10.78 -9.95
N GLU A 111 6.95 10.92 -8.88
CA GLU A 111 5.90 11.93 -8.71
C GLU A 111 6.34 12.91 -7.61
N THR A 112 7.30 13.78 -7.94
CA THR A 112 7.90 14.72 -6.98
C THR A 112 7.23 16.08 -6.94
N HIS A 113 6.31 16.35 -7.87
CA HIS A 113 5.65 17.64 -7.99
C HIS A 113 4.60 17.84 -6.87
N VAL A 114 4.55 19.04 -6.36
CA VAL A 114 3.59 19.41 -5.29
C VAL A 114 2.15 19.32 -5.79
N GLU A 115 1.93 19.55 -7.08
CA GLU A 115 0.65 19.47 -7.76
C GLU A 115 0.06 18.06 -7.67
N ASP A 116 0.86 17.02 -7.91
CA ASP A 116 0.43 15.61 -7.84
C ASP A 116 -0.08 15.25 -6.44
N ILE A 117 0.62 15.72 -5.42
CA ILE A 117 0.20 15.50 -4.01
C ILE A 117 -1.03 16.33 -3.64
N ARG A 118 -1.19 17.55 -4.18
CA ARG A 118 -2.41 18.35 -3.99
C ARG A 118 -3.62 17.69 -4.63
N ASP A 119 -3.49 17.22 -5.85
CA ASP A 119 -4.55 16.47 -6.55
C ASP A 119 -4.95 15.21 -5.78
N LEU A 120 -3.97 14.49 -5.24
CA LEU A 120 -4.21 13.32 -4.39
C LEU A 120 -5.02 13.72 -3.14
N ILE A 121 -4.62 14.81 -2.47
CA ILE A 121 -5.30 15.33 -1.27
C ILE A 121 -6.73 15.75 -1.62
N ASP A 122 -6.95 16.42 -2.74
CA ASP A 122 -8.29 16.86 -3.13
C ASP A 122 -9.19 15.67 -3.47
N ARG A 123 -8.65 14.65 -4.14
CA ARG A 123 -9.37 13.39 -4.40
C ARG A 123 -9.64 12.59 -3.13
N SER A 124 -8.82 12.75 -2.09
CA SER A 124 -9.03 12.05 -0.81
C SER A 124 -10.27 12.52 -0.06
N LYS A 125 -10.73 13.75 -0.31
CA LYS A 125 -11.96 14.30 0.29
C LYS A 125 -13.25 13.69 -0.26
N LEU A 126 -13.17 12.98 -1.39
CA LEU A 126 -14.32 12.32 -2.00
C LEU A 126 -14.57 10.96 -1.34
N ALA A 127 -15.82 10.56 -1.22
CA ALA A 127 -16.18 9.24 -0.69
C ALA A 127 -15.54 8.09 -1.50
N PRO A 128 -15.28 6.93 -0.89
CA PRO A 128 -14.87 5.72 -1.62
C PRO A 128 -15.89 5.36 -2.69
N MET A 129 -15.43 4.79 -3.81
CA MET A 129 -16.29 4.42 -4.94
C MET A 129 -16.81 2.98 -4.84
N GLN A 130 -15.99 2.06 -4.38
CA GLN A 130 -16.28 0.63 -4.32
C GLN A 130 -16.01 0.05 -2.94
N GLY A 131 -14.88 0.42 -2.32
CA GLY A 131 -14.45 -0.09 -1.02
C GLY A 131 -15.06 0.65 0.17
N HIS A 132 -14.65 0.25 1.36
CA HIS A 132 -15.00 0.93 2.61
C HIS A 132 -14.08 2.13 2.90
N HIS A 133 -12.84 2.06 2.41
CA HIS A 133 -11.80 3.06 2.63
C HIS A 133 -11.07 3.39 1.32
N LYS A 134 -10.72 4.65 1.14
CA LYS A 134 -9.69 5.06 0.18
C LYS A 134 -8.32 4.88 0.80
N VAL A 135 -7.46 4.13 0.15
CA VAL A 135 -6.11 3.87 0.64
C VAL A 135 -5.09 4.45 -0.32
N TYR A 136 -4.29 5.36 0.21
CA TYR A 136 -3.19 5.99 -0.52
C TYR A 136 -1.85 5.40 -0.05
N ILE A 137 -1.20 4.66 -0.93
CA ILE A 137 0.13 4.08 -0.71
C ILE A 137 1.15 5.02 -1.34
N VAL A 138 1.98 5.65 -0.51
CA VAL A 138 3.05 6.55 -0.95
C VAL A 138 4.40 5.87 -0.71
N ASP A 139 4.98 5.31 -1.77
CA ASP A 139 6.31 4.67 -1.66
C ASP A 139 7.43 5.71 -1.78
N GLU A 140 8.54 5.45 -1.08
CA GLU A 140 9.71 6.33 -0.96
C GLU A 140 9.35 7.78 -0.57
N VAL A 141 8.42 7.93 0.38
CA VAL A 141 7.84 9.22 0.82
C VAL A 141 8.90 10.27 1.22
N HIS A 142 10.11 9.85 1.58
CA HIS A 142 11.24 10.75 1.88
C HIS A 142 11.75 11.53 0.65
N GLN A 143 11.31 11.18 -0.55
CA GLN A 143 11.68 11.87 -1.80
C GLN A 143 10.69 12.98 -2.18
N LEU A 144 9.60 13.14 -1.43
CA LEU A 144 8.68 14.27 -1.62
C LEU A 144 9.40 15.60 -1.42
N SER A 145 9.06 16.59 -2.25
CA SER A 145 9.51 17.96 -2.04
C SER A 145 9.02 18.50 -0.68
N SER A 146 9.68 19.53 -0.15
CA SER A 146 9.28 20.16 1.11
C SER A 146 7.85 20.71 1.03
N ALA A 147 7.43 21.23 -0.12
CA ALA A 147 6.09 21.73 -0.33
C ALA A 147 5.05 20.59 -0.35
N ALA A 148 5.35 19.46 -1.01
CA ALA A 148 4.51 18.26 -1.02
C ALA A 148 4.39 17.64 0.39
N SER A 149 5.50 17.53 1.12
CA SER A 149 5.52 17.06 2.51
C SER A 149 4.68 17.93 3.44
N SER A 150 4.72 19.26 3.26
CA SER A 150 3.91 20.20 4.04
C SER A 150 2.42 20.11 3.71
N ALA A 151 2.07 19.85 2.44
CA ALA A 151 0.68 19.62 2.03
C ALA A 151 0.14 18.32 2.64
N LEU A 152 0.92 17.22 2.56
CA LEU A 152 0.56 15.94 3.16
C LEU A 152 0.40 16.03 4.67
N LEU A 153 1.27 16.80 5.37
CA LEU A 153 1.21 16.98 6.81
C LEU A 153 -0.15 17.54 7.26
N LYS A 154 -0.68 18.56 6.57
CA LYS A 154 -2.00 19.14 6.89
C LYS A 154 -3.11 18.08 6.82
N THR A 155 -3.05 17.20 5.85
CA THR A 155 -4.04 16.11 5.69
C THR A 155 -3.88 15.03 6.75
N LEU A 156 -2.66 14.78 7.22
CA LEU A 156 -2.41 13.85 8.33
C LEU A 156 -2.86 14.42 9.68
N GLU A 157 -2.92 15.75 9.83
CA GLU A 157 -3.44 16.43 11.02
C GLU A 157 -4.98 16.38 11.09
N GLU A 158 -5.62 16.56 9.95
CA GLU A 158 -7.07 16.54 9.79
C GLU A 158 -7.46 15.57 8.68
N PRO A 159 -7.33 14.23 8.95
CA PRO A 159 -7.57 13.24 7.93
C PRO A 159 -9.05 13.18 7.53
N PRO A 160 -9.38 13.09 6.24
CA PRO A 160 -10.74 12.86 5.80
C PRO A 160 -11.27 11.52 6.33
N GLU A 161 -12.59 11.43 6.53
CA GLU A 161 -13.24 10.18 6.91
C GLU A 161 -13.00 9.08 5.85
N ASN A 162 -12.83 7.86 6.32
CA ASN A 162 -12.62 6.69 5.46
C ASN A 162 -11.37 6.76 4.54
N VAL A 163 -10.36 7.52 4.92
CA VAL A 163 -9.08 7.60 4.21
C VAL A 163 -7.96 7.02 5.06
N ILE A 164 -7.14 6.20 4.45
CA ILE A 164 -5.96 5.61 5.09
C ILE A 164 -4.73 5.94 4.25
N PHE A 165 -3.73 6.56 4.89
CA PHE A 165 -2.42 6.80 4.28
C PHE A 165 -1.43 5.71 4.72
N VAL A 166 -0.76 5.08 3.77
CA VAL A 166 0.32 4.12 4.03
C VAL A 166 1.58 4.66 3.39
N LEU A 167 2.42 5.25 4.22
CA LEU A 167 3.68 5.84 3.80
C LEU A 167 4.80 4.81 3.94
N ALA A 168 5.59 4.60 2.90
CA ALA A 168 6.74 3.70 2.95
C ALA A 168 8.04 4.48 2.69
N THR A 169 9.10 4.15 3.43
CA THR A 169 10.39 4.80 3.29
C THR A 169 11.54 3.86 3.58
N THR A 170 12.64 4.04 2.84
CA THR A 170 13.93 3.42 3.15
C THR A 170 14.79 4.31 4.06
N ASP A 171 14.48 5.60 4.17
CA ASP A 171 15.25 6.57 4.94
C ASP A 171 14.32 7.43 5.83
N PRO A 172 13.93 6.92 7.01
CA PRO A 172 13.04 7.65 7.90
C PRO A 172 13.67 8.92 8.49
N GLN A 173 15.01 9.04 8.46
CA GLN A 173 15.74 10.20 8.99
C GLN A 173 15.52 11.45 8.13
N LYS A 174 15.18 11.28 6.85
CA LYS A 174 14.86 12.40 5.95
C LYS A 174 13.45 12.91 6.07
N LEU A 175 12.57 12.21 6.81
CA LEU A 175 11.20 12.65 7.01
C LEU A 175 11.11 13.72 8.10
N LEU A 176 10.13 14.60 7.95
CA LEU A 176 9.81 15.57 8.98
C LEU A 176 9.34 14.83 10.26
N PRO A 177 9.89 15.16 11.44
CA PRO A 177 9.44 14.55 12.71
C PRO A 177 7.93 14.71 12.94
N THR A 178 7.34 15.77 12.41
CA THR A 178 5.91 16.05 12.47
C THR A 178 5.06 15.05 11.67
N ILE A 179 5.55 14.51 10.56
CA ILE A 179 4.91 13.41 9.82
C ILE A 179 5.02 12.11 10.62
N ILE A 180 6.23 11.81 11.12
CA ILE A 180 6.49 10.57 11.88
C ILE A 180 5.58 10.48 13.11
N SER A 181 5.38 11.59 13.84
CA SER A 181 4.56 11.63 15.07
C SER A 181 3.06 11.42 14.84
N ARG A 182 2.58 11.54 13.60
CA ARG A 182 1.16 11.37 13.23
C ARG A 182 0.84 10.02 12.60
N CYS A 183 1.87 9.21 12.39
CA CYS A 183 1.73 7.89 11.78
C CYS A 183 2.01 6.78 12.80
N GLN A 184 1.28 5.69 12.68
CA GLN A 184 1.65 4.45 13.35
C GLN A 184 2.86 3.84 12.64
N ARG A 185 4.02 3.89 13.31
CA ARG A 185 5.29 3.45 12.73
C ARG A 185 5.51 1.96 12.90
N PHE A 186 5.98 1.32 11.83
CA PHE A 186 6.43 -0.07 11.80
C PHE A 186 7.82 -0.16 11.16
N ASP A 187 8.76 -0.76 11.86
CA ASP A 187 10.14 -0.92 11.40
C ASP A 187 10.35 -2.32 10.84
N PHE A 188 10.51 -2.41 9.52
CA PHE A 188 10.76 -3.65 8.79
C PHE A 188 12.24 -4.03 8.87
N THR A 189 12.51 -5.28 9.17
CA THR A 189 13.86 -5.83 9.26
C THR A 189 14.18 -6.71 8.05
N LYS A 190 15.47 -6.89 7.77
CA LYS A 190 15.90 -7.85 6.74
C LYS A 190 15.53 -9.27 7.16
N LEU A 191 15.11 -10.09 6.20
CA LEU A 191 14.88 -11.51 6.42
C LEU A 191 16.18 -12.20 6.82
N ARG A 192 16.09 -13.13 7.76
CA ARG A 192 17.21 -13.99 8.13
C ARG A 192 17.43 -15.06 7.06
N LYS A 193 18.65 -15.59 6.97
CA LYS A 193 19.00 -16.61 5.94
C LYS A 193 18.15 -17.86 6.03
N ASP A 194 17.73 -18.25 7.22
CA ASP A 194 16.86 -19.40 7.49
C ASP A 194 15.42 -19.21 7.02
N GLN A 195 14.98 -17.95 6.85
CA GLN A 195 13.66 -17.59 6.33
C GLN A 195 13.63 -17.47 4.80
N ILE A 196 14.78 -17.45 4.15
CA ILE A 196 14.91 -17.39 2.69
C ILE A 196 15.10 -18.83 2.19
N LYS A 197 14.06 -19.38 1.57
CA LYS A 197 14.10 -20.71 0.92
C LYS A 197 14.17 -20.58 -0.59
#